data_72dec75df703133c55efd4c0893b2247
#
_entry.id   72dec75df703133c55efd4c0893b2247
#
_cell.length_a   1.000
_cell.length_b   1.000
_cell.length_c   1.000
_cell.angle_alpha   90.00
_cell.angle_beta   90.00
_cell.angle_gamma   90.00
#
_symmetry.space_group_name_H-M   'P 1'
#
loop_
_entity.id
_entity.type
_entity.pdbx_description
1 polymer ?
#
loop_
_entity_poly.entity_id
_entity_poly.type
_entity_poly.pdbx_seq_one_letter_code
_entity_poly.pdbx_strand_id
1 'polypeptide(L)'
;MKVVVAPSCPTVALEEPHDFERFHVQTTRALCGQLSQLLAKLGHADGDGAVIWVEELIRLAGRRDDTRWVAGVDVMVAFAKSKGWTVDDPVRGTGLRAHIVVND
;
A
#
# COMPACT_ATOMS: atom_id res chain seq x y z
N MET A 1 -0.25 -1.10 -9.38
CA MET A 1 -0.32 -0.11 -8.29
C MET A 1 0.84 -0.32 -7.35
N LYS A 2 1.52 0.74 -7.01
CA LYS A 2 2.62 0.65 -6.06
C LYS A 2 2.68 1.88 -5.17
N VAL A 3 3.03 1.64 -3.91
CA VAL A 3 3.32 2.70 -2.94
C VAL A 3 4.82 2.94 -3.00
N VAL A 4 5.21 4.14 -3.41
CA VAL A 4 6.61 4.50 -3.64
C VAL A 4 7.09 5.43 -2.52
N VAL A 5 8.21 5.07 -1.92
CA VAL A 5 8.89 5.91 -0.92
C VAL A 5 10.12 6.50 -1.60
N ALA A 6 10.08 7.80 -1.90
CA ALA A 6 11.10 8.48 -2.67
C ALA A 6 12.26 8.96 -1.78
N PRO A 7 13.53 8.81 -2.21
CA PRO A 7 14.68 9.17 -1.39
C PRO A 7 14.98 10.67 -1.34
N SER A 8 14.71 11.40 -2.41
CA SER A 8 15.11 12.81 -2.51
C SER A 8 14.30 13.73 -1.60
N CYS A 9 13.05 13.39 -1.40
CA CYS A 9 12.16 14.07 -0.46
C CYS A 9 11.35 12.95 0.16
N PRO A 10 11.69 12.48 1.38
CA PRO A 10 11.07 11.28 1.95
C PRO A 10 9.55 11.43 2.06
N THR A 11 8.89 11.16 0.97
CA THR A 11 7.43 11.19 0.86
C THR A 11 6.93 9.87 0.32
N VAL A 12 5.68 9.60 0.61
CA VAL A 12 5.01 8.41 0.14
C VAL A 12 4.02 8.82 -0.94
N ALA A 13 4.08 8.16 -2.09
CA ALA A 13 3.20 8.43 -3.23
C ALA A 13 2.65 7.13 -3.79
N LEU A 14 1.50 7.22 -4.45
CA LEU A 14 0.91 6.09 -5.16
C LEU A 14 1.17 6.24 -6.64
N GLU A 15 1.75 5.22 -7.27
CA GLU A 15 1.98 5.18 -8.70
C GLU A 15 1.22 4.03 -9.34
N GLU A 16 0.91 4.18 -10.62
CA GLU A 16 0.15 3.20 -11.40
C GLU A 16 -1.17 2.81 -10.71
N PRO A 17 -2.03 3.79 -10.36
CA PRO A 17 -3.21 3.53 -9.54
C PRO A 17 -4.25 2.64 -10.22
N HIS A 18 -4.17 2.45 -11.53
CA HIS A 18 -5.09 1.60 -12.29
C HIS A 18 -4.60 0.17 -12.48
N ASP A 19 -3.41 -0.16 -11.99
CA ASP A 19 -2.88 -1.52 -12.03
C ASP A 19 -3.27 -2.24 -10.74
N PHE A 20 -4.39 -2.96 -10.78
CA PHE A 20 -4.92 -3.67 -9.62
C PHE A 20 -4.33 -5.08 -9.43
N GLU A 21 -3.40 -5.50 -10.30
CA GLU A 21 -2.85 -6.85 -10.26
C GLU A 21 -1.50 -6.94 -9.56
N ARG A 22 -0.77 -5.82 -9.46
CA ARG A 22 0.63 -5.80 -9.00
C ARG A 22 0.82 -4.83 -7.84
N PHE A 23 0.08 -5.03 -6.78
CA PHE A 23 0.21 -4.17 -5.61
C PHE A 23 1.47 -4.50 -4.82
N HIS A 24 2.35 -3.51 -4.62
CA HIS A 24 3.57 -3.65 -3.83
C HIS A 24 4.02 -2.30 -3.28
N VAL A 25 5.00 -2.36 -2.35
CA VAL A 25 5.66 -1.17 -1.81
C VAL A 25 7.07 -1.12 -2.42
N GLN A 26 7.45 0.04 -2.95
CA GLN A 26 8.76 0.26 -3.54
C GLN A 26 9.52 1.28 -2.73
N THR A 27 10.75 0.96 -2.37
CA THR A 27 11.63 1.85 -1.62
C THR A 27 13.06 1.72 -2.12
N THR A 28 13.97 2.51 -1.58
CA THR A 28 15.40 2.39 -1.86
C THR A 28 16.10 1.78 -0.66
N ARG A 29 17.32 1.26 -0.88
CA ARG A 29 18.13 0.70 0.19
C ARG A 29 18.41 1.74 1.29
N ALA A 30 18.62 2.99 0.91
CA ALA A 30 18.87 4.08 1.85
C ALA A 30 17.71 4.30 2.81
N LEU A 31 16.47 4.03 2.39
CA LEU A 31 15.27 4.28 3.19
C LEU A 31 14.73 3.04 3.90
N CYS A 32 15.30 1.86 3.65
CA CYS A 32 14.80 0.62 4.27
C CYS A 32 14.74 0.70 5.79
N GLY A 33 15.73 1.31 6.43
CA GLY A 33 15.76 1.43 7.87
C GLY A 33 14.73 2.40 8.44
N GLN A 34 14.13 3.24 7.60
CA GLN A 34 13.13 4.24 8.00
C GLN A 34 11.73 3.87 7.51
N LEU A 35 11.58 2.72 6.87
CA LEU A 35 10.34 2.37 6.18
C LEU A 35 9.14 2.34 7.14
N SER A 36 9.29 1.80 8.34
CA SER A 36 8.21 1.76 9.33
C SER A 36 7.72 3.15 9.70
N GLN A 37 8.64 4.12 9.83
CA GLN A 37 8.29 5.50 10.13
C GLN A 37 7.59 6.17 8.97
N LEU A 38 8.09 5.94 7.76
CA LEU A 38 7.52 6.55 6.55
C LEU A 38 6.14 6.01 6.21
N LEU A 39 5.88 4.74 6.54
CA LEU A 39 4.59 4.11 6.32
C LEU A 39 3.63 4.24 7.50
N ALA A 40 4.00 4.92 8.58
CA ALA A 40 3.24 4.89 9.83
C ALA A 40 1.75 5.24 9.68
N LYS A 41 1.41 6.16 8.78
CA LYS A 41 0.02 6.54 8.52
C LYS A 41 -0.69 5.57 7.59
N LEU A 42 0.04 4.93 6.69
CA LEU A 42 -0.52 4.04 5.67
C LEU A 42 -0.63 2.60 6.15
N GLY A 43 0.22 2.19 7.08
CA GLY A 43 0.30 0.83 7.52
C GLY A 43 1.53 0.59 8.35
N HIS A 44 2.11 -0.59 8.21
CA HIS A 44 3.35 -0.93 8.94
C HIS A 44 4.14 -1.99 8.17
N ALA A 45 5.44 -2.04 8.45
CA ALA A 45 6.29 -3.11 7.93
C ALA A 45 6.03 -4.39 8.74
N ASP A 46 6.06 -5.54 8.08
CA ASP A 46 5.83 -6.85 8.69
C ASP A 46 6.76 -7.86 8.04
N GLY A 47 7.90 -8.13 8.69
CA GLY A 47 8.92 -9.01 8.14
C GLY A 47 9.46 -8.47 6.82
N ASP A 48 9.38 -9.28 5.76
CA ASP A 48 9.85 -8.91 4.42
C ASP A 48 8.80 -8.13 3.63
N GLY A 49 7.63 -7.89 4.20
CA GLY A 49 6.54 -7.21 3.54
C GLY A 49 6.00 -6.06 4.36
N ALA A 50 4.86 -5.56 3.93
CA ALA A 50 4.15 -4.48 4.60
C ALA A 50 2.66 -4.77 4.59
N VAL A 51 1.94 -4.14 5.52
CA VAL A 51 0.48 -4.11 5.53
C VAL A 51 0.08 -2.67 5.28
N ILE A 52 -0.74 -2.45 4.26
CA ILE A 52 -1.24 -1.11 3.89
C ILE A 52 -2.75 -1.08 4.11
N TRP A 53 -3.22 -0.12 4.92
CA TRP A 53 -4.65 0.01 5.20
C TRP A 53 -5.37 0.52 3.96
N VAL A 54 -6.44 -0.15 3.58
CA VAL A 54 -7.19 0.17 2.35
C VAL A 54 -7.72 1.61 2.39
N GLU A 55 -8.24 2.05 3.54
CA GLU A 55 -8.75 3.42 3.69
C GLU A 55 -7.64 4.47 3.48
N GLU A 56 -6.45 4.21 4.00
CA GLU A 56 -5.34 5.12 3.82
C GLU A 56 -4.81 5.10 2.39
N LEU A 57 -4.89 3.95 1.72
CA LEU A 57 -4.53 3.84 0.30
C LEU A 57 -5.47 4.70 -0.56
N ILE A 58 -6.77 4.64 -0.30
CA ILE A 58 -7.77 5.44 -1.01
C ILE A 58 -7.51 6.93 -0.76
N ARG A 59 -7.19 7.30 0.47
CA ARG A 59 -6.88 8.69 0.84
C ARG A 59 -5.62 9.18 0.12
N LEU A 60 -4.59 8.35 0.07
CA LEU A 60 -3.34 8.68 -0.61
C LEU A 60 -3.56 8.92 -2.11
N ALA A 61 -4.41 8.11 -2.72
CA ALA A 61 -4.71 8.23 -4.14
C ALA A 61 -5.51 9.49 -4.48
N GLY A 62 -6.28 10.01 -3.53
CA GLY A 62 -7.15 11.17 -3.76
C GLY A 62 -8.27 10.89 -4.74
N ARG A 63 -8.72 9.63 -4.85
CA ARG A 63 -9.70 9.20 -5.85
C ARG A 63 -10.98 8.64 -5.22
N ARG A 64 -11.30 9.06 -4.02
CA ARG A 64 -12.48 8.54 -3.30
C ARG A 64 -13.78 8.78 -4.09
N ASP A 65 -13.85 9.86 -4.86
CA ASP A 65 -15.02 10.20 -5.66
C ASP A 65 -15.08 9.47 -7.00
N ASP A 66 -14.03 8.76 -7.36
CA ASP A 66 -13.99 7.96 -8.58
C ASP A 66 -14.55 6.56 -8.28
N THR A 67 -15.85 6.38 -8.52
CA THR A 67 -16.55 5.14 -8.17
C THR A 67 -16.00 3.93 -8.92
N ARG A 68 -15.52 4.10 -10.14
CA ARG A 68 -14.92 3.01 -10.93
C ARG A 68 -13.59 2.58 -10.31
N TRP A 69 -12.78 3.55 -9.89
CA TRP A 69 -11.51 3.25 -9.27
C TRP A 69 -11.70 2.55 -7.92
N VAL A 70 -12.63 3.06 -7.11
CA VAL A 70 -12.94 2.45 -5.80
C VAL A 70 -13.47 1.03 -6.00
N ALA A 71 -14.32 0.79 -6.99
CA ALA A 71 -14.80 -0.55 -7.30
C ALA A 71 -13.64 -1.48 -7.70
N GLY A 72 -12.65 -0.98 -8.45
CA GLY A 72 -11.45 -1.73 -8.77
C GLY A 72 -10.64 -2.10 -7.53
N VAL A 73 -10.51 -1.17 -6.58
CA VAL A 73 -9.86 -1.44 -5.30
C VAL A 73 -10.61 -2.53 -4.53
N ASP A 74 -11.94 -2.47 -4.50
CA ASP A 74 -12.75 -3.49 -3.83
C ASP A 74 -12.54 -4.88 -4.42
N VAL A 75 -12.45 -4.98 -5.75
CA VAL A 75 -12.16 -6.25 -6.43
C VAL A 75 -10.76 -6.75 -6.07
N MET A 76 -9.78 -5.85 -6.04
CA MET A 76 -8.41 -6.18 -5.65
C MET A 76 -8.36 -6.72 -4.21
N VAL A 77 -9.09 -6.07 -3.30
CA VAL A 77 -9.16 -6.49 -1.90
C VAL A 77 -9.83 -7.87 -1.79
N ALA A 78 -10.93 -8.10 -2.51
CA ALA A 78 -11.61 -9.39 -2.50
C ALA A 78 -10.70 -10.51 -3.02
N PHE A 79 -9.94 -10.25 -4.07
CA PHE A 79 -8.96 -11.20 -4.59
C PHE A 79 -7.88 -11.50 -3.54
N ALA A 80 -7.31 -10.45 -2.93
CA ALA A 80 -6.29 -10.62 -1.91
C ALA A 80 -6.83 -11.41 -0.71
N LYS A 81 -8.07 -11.15 -0.32
CA LYS A 81 -8.72 -11.87 0.78
C LYS A 81 -8.84 -13.35 0.47
N SER A 82 -9.18 -13.71 -0.77
CA SER A 82 -9.28 -15.10 -1.20
C SER A 82 -7.95 -15.84 -1.14
N LYS A 83 -6.83 -15.11 -1.20
CA LYS A 83 -5.48 -15.65 -1.11
C LYS A 83 -4.89 -15.59 0.30
N GLY A 84 -5.60 -15.03 1.26
CA GLY A 84 -5.11 -14.86 2.62
C GLY A 84 -4.11 -13.70 2.76
N TRP A 85 -4.16 -12.72 1.86
CA TRP A 85 -3.22 -11.58 1.84
C TRP A 85 -3.82 -10.32 2.47
N THR A 86 -4.79 -10.50 3.36
CA THR A 86 -5.41 -9.37 4.07
C THR A 86 -5.29 -9.56 5.56
N VAL A 87 -5.37 -8.44 6.27
CA VAL A 87 -5.37 -8.37 7.73
C VAL A 87 -6.55 -7.50 8.13
N ASP A 88 -7.37 -7.97 9.07
CA ASP A 88 -8.49 -7.19 9.58
C ASP A 88 -8.14 -6.63 10.95
N ASP A 89 -8.34 -5.31 11.11
CA ASP A 89 -8.11 -4.60 12.36
C ASP A 89 -9.42 -3.93 12.79
N PRO A 90 -9.82 -4.04 14.07
CA PRO A 90 -11.09 -3.49 14.52
C PRO A 90 -11.15 -1.95 14.46
N VAL A 91 -10.01 -1.27 14.43
CA VAL A 91 -9.95 0.19 14.38
C VAL A 91 -9.61 0.68 12.97
N ARG A 92 -8.65 0.02 12.31
CA ARG A 92 -8.11 0.46 11.02
C ARG A 92 -8.85 -0.12 9.81
N GLY A 93 -9.63 -1.18 10.01
CA GLY A 93 -10.31 -1.87 8.93
C GLY A 93 -9.42 -2.88 8.23
N THR A 94 -9.63 -3.06 6.94
CA THR A 94 -8.89 -4.06 6.17
C THR A 94 -7.54 -3.52 5.71
N GLY A 95 -6.49 -4.31 5.90
CA GLY A 95 -5.16 -4.04 5.38
C GLY A 95 -4.78 -5.04 4.30
N LEU A 96 -4.00 -4.61 3.32
CA LEU A 96 -3.46 -5.45 2.26
C LEU A 96 -2.00 -5.76 2.56
N ARG A 97 -1.65 -7.04 2.46
CA ARG A 97 -0.25 -7.43 2.54
C ARG A 97 0.41 -7.17 1.20
N ALA A 98 1.58 -6.55 1.24
CA ALA A 98 2.32 -6.18 0.04
C ALA A 98 3.78 -6.59 0.19
N HIS A 99 4.40 -6.95 -0.93
CA HIS A 99 5.85 -7.16 -0.96
C HIS A 99 6.55 -5.81 -0.92
N ILE A 100 7.74 -5.80 -0.32
CA ILE A 100 8.61 -4.64 -0.34
C ILE A 100 9.67 -4.88 -1.40
N VAL A 101 9.70 -4.02 -2.41
CA VAL A 101 10.70 -4.06 -3.47
C VAL A 101 11.72 -2.96 -3.17
N VAL A 102 12.98 -3.34 -3.06
CA VAL A 102 14.07 -2.42 -2.76
C VAL A 102 14.84 -2.15 -4.03
N ASN A 103 14.85 -0.91 -4.45
CA ASN A 103 15.64 -0.43 -5.58
C ASN A 103 16.81 0.39 -5.07
N ASP A 104 17.93 0.29 -5.76
CA ASP A 104 19.11 1.07 -5.41
C ASP A 104 19.06 2.49 -5.94
#